data_77de3edd68c89f66e78d8dbb7c444f84
#
_entry.id   77de3edd68c89f66e78d8dbb7c444f84
#
_cell.length_a   1.000
_cell.length_b   1.000
_cell.length_c   1.000
_cell.angle_alpha   90.00
_cell.angle_beta   90.00
_cell.angle_gamma   90.00
#
_symmetry.space_group_name_H-M   'P 1'
#
loop_
_entity.id
_entity.type
_entity.pdbx_description
1 polymer ?
#
loop_
_entity_poly.entity_id
_entity_poly.type
_entity_poly.pdbx_seq_one_letter_code
_entity_poly.pdbx_strand_id
1 'polypeptide(L)'
;VHYDWVSFTTDYGTSDGFVAACKGVIARTAPDVRVLDVTHDIGPQDVRRGATVLAHTVGYLPPAVHLAVVDPGVGTARRGIVLVAGSGLLVGPDNGLLLPAAEVLGGVRAVYELANERYQLPDVSMTFHGRDVFAPAAAHLALGVEPAEFGPAVTDPVRLPPPHSVVADGQLTSEIIGVDRFGNVQLAAGPAELAELGVRPGDHVRVRHSRSTVDGTVGGTFGDVPSGALLVHVDSAGRVAVAVNGGSAAEALSGRFGDVTITR
;
A
#
# COMPACT_ATOMS: atom_id res chain seq x y z
N VAL A 1 -13.71 -21.17 5.57
CA VAL A 1 -13.19 -20.42 6.75
C VAL A 1 -14.00 -19.15 6.89
N HIS A 2 -14.50 -18.85 8.11
CA HIS A 2 -15.20 -17.59 8.43
C HIS A 2 -14.21 -16.52 8.89
N TYR A 3 -14.47 -15.26 8.51
CA TYR A 3 -13.72 -14.08 8.98
C TYR A 3 -14.68 -13.09 9.65
N ASP A 4 -14.34 -12.65 10.86
CA ASP A 4 -15.11 -11.63 11.60
C ASP A 4 -14.84 -10.21 11.11
N TRP A 5 -13.84 -10.03 10.26
CA TRP A 5 -13.35 -8.74 9.83
C TRP A 5 -13.19 -8.62 8.33
N VAL A 6 -13.54 -7.46 7.81
CA VAL A 6 -13.10 -6.96 6.50
C VAL A 6 -12.25 -5.73 6.75
N SER A 7 -10.97 -5.72 6.33
CA SER A 7 -10.21 -4.47 6.29
C SER A 7 -10.47 -3.72 4.99
N PHE A 8 -10.53 -2.37 5.01
CA PHE A 8 -10.92 -1.60 3.85
C PHE A 8 -9.93 -0.47 3.55
N THR A 9 -9.39 -0.48 2.31
CA THR A 9 -8.39 0.47 1.81
C THR A 9 -8.83 1.00 0.46
N THR A 10 -8.87 2.32 0.27
CA THR A 10 -9.23 2.94 -1.01
C THR A 10 -8.55 4.30 -1.25
N ASP A 11 -8.74 4.84 -2.46
CA ASP A 11 -8.45 6.22 -2.85
C ASP A 11 -9.73 7.09 -2.96
N TYR A 12 -10.83 6.67 -2.33
CA TYR A 12 -12.15 7.31 -2.48
C TYR A 12 -12.30 8.61 -1.70
N GLY A 13 -11.42 8.87 -0.74
CA GLY A 13 -11.61 9.93 0.23
C GLY A 13 -12.79 9.66 1.18
N THR A 14 -13.10 10.63 2.01
CA THR A 14 -14.20 10.56 2.99
C THR A 14 -15.23 11.68 2.83
N SER A 15 -15.03 12.57 1.86
CA SER A 15 -15.94 13.68 1.57
C SER A 15 -17.22 13.26 0.85
N ASP A 16 -17.15 12.15 0.09
CA ASP A 16 -18.26 11.58 -0.65
C ASP A 16 -18.78 10.29 -0.01
N GLY A 17 -19.94 9.82 -0.43
CA GLY A 17 -20.60 8.63 0.12
C GLY A 17 -20.04 7.29 -0.38
N PHE A 18 -18.96 7.25 -1.15
CA PHE A 18 -18.45 6.01 -1.77
C PHE A 18 -18.08 4.93 -0.76
N VAL A 19 -17.33 5.32 0.28
CA VAL A 19 -16.94 4.40 1.37
C VAL A 19 -18.17 3.87 2.11
N ALA A 20 -19.11 4.76 2.44
CA ALA A 20 -20.34 4.39 3.13
C ALA A 20 -21.20 3.43 2.30
N ALA A 21 -21.29 3.63 0.98
CA ALA A 21 -22.01 2.75 0.07
C ALA A 21 -21.41 1.32 0.07
N CYS A 22 -20.08 1.20 -0.04
CA CYS A 22 -19.39 -0.10 0.04
C CYS A 22 -19.65 -0.79 1.38
N LYS A 23 -19.51 -0.08 2.50
CA LYS A 23 -19.80 -0.60 3.84
C LYS A 23 -21.25 -1.01 4.01
N GLY A 24 -22.18 -0.25 3.42
CA GLY A 24 -23.61 -0.57 3.40
C GLY A 24 -23.90 -1.90 2.69
N VAL A 25 -23.19 -2.17 1.58
CA VAL A 25 -23.29 -3.45 0.87
C VAL A 25 -22.75 -4.59 1.75
N ILE A 26 -21.58 -4.41 2.38
CA ILE A 26 -21.01 -5.41 3.29
C ILE A 26 -21.99 -5.69 4.43
N ALA A 27 -22.50 -4.67 5.10
CA ALA A 27 -23.40 -4.80 6.25
C ALA A 27 -24.75 -5.47 5.89
N ARG A 28 -25.25 -5.28 4.66
CA ARG A 28 -26.47 -5.96 4.19
C ARG A 28 -26.25 -7.42 3.86
N THR A 29 -25.06 -7.78 3.38
CA THR A 29 -24.71 -9.15 2.97
C THR A 29 -24.21 -9.97 4.17
N ALA A 30 -23.41 -9.37 5.04
CA ALA A 30 -22.76 -9.98 6.17
C ALA A 30 -22.87 -9.07 7.42
N PRO A 31 -24.06 -9.00 8.06
CA PRO A 31 -24.36 -8.01 9.11
C PRO A 31 -23.51 -8.11 10.37
N ASP A 32 -22.97 -9.31 10.66
CA ASP A 32 -22.13 -9.57 11.84
C ASP A 32 -20.64 -9.28 11.60
N VAL A 33 -20.25 -9.06 10.34
CA VAL A 33 -18.86 -8.79 9.96
C VAL A 33 -18.54 -7.32 10.24
N ARG A 34 -17.42 -7.10 10.93
CA ARG A 34 -16.92 -5.77 11.27
C ARG A 34 -16.02 -5.24 10.16
N VAL A 35 -16.15 -3.95 9.83
CA VAL A 35 -15.27 -3.30 8.86
C VAL A 35 -14.25 -2.43 9.60
N LEU A 36 -12.96 -2.64 9.30
CA LEU A 36 -11.84 -1.87 9.80
C LEU A 36 -11.26 -1.04 8.66
N ASP A 37 -11.39 0.27 8.73
CA ASP A 37 -10.76 1.15 7.75
C ASP A 37 -9.26 1.21 7.97
N VAL A 38 -8.49 0.87 6.94
CA VAL A 38 -7.05 1.12 6.92
C VAL A 38 -6.83 2.58 6.55
N THR A 39 -7.29 2.98 5.39
CA THR A 39 -7.33 4.38 4.92
C THR A 39 -8.19 4.50 3.68
N HIS A 40 -8.74 5.69 3.47
CA HIS A 40 -9.42 6.07 2.23
C HIS A 40 -8.74 7.27 1.56
N ASP A 41 -7.58 7.68 2.08
CA ASP A 41 -6.82 8.85 1.63
C ASP A 41 -5.57 8.46 0.81
N ILE A 42 -5.61 7.31 0.12
CA ILE A 42 -4.64 7.04 -0.94
C ILE A 42 -4.81 8.12 -2.02
N GLY A 43 -3.72 8.65 -2.53
CA GLY A 43 -3.80 9.59 -3.65
C GLY A 43 -4.58 8.98 -4.82
N PRO A 44 -5.43 9.76 -5.53
CA PRO A 44 -6.25 9.23 -6.60
C PRO A 44 -5.42 8.44 -7.62
N GLN A 45 -5.81 7.18 -7.88
CA GLN A 45 -5.18 6.27 -8.83
C GLN A 45 -3.74 5.82 -8.46
N ASP A 46 -3.24 6.16 -7.26
CA ASP A 46 -1.90 5.76 -6.82
C ASP A 46 -1.88 4.32 -6.30
N VAL A 47 -1.90 3.37 -7.25
CA VAL A 47 -1.88 1.93 -6.97
C VAL A 47 -0.65 1.54 -6.15
N ARG A 48 0.53 2.13 -6.44
CA ARG A 48 1.78 1.83 -5.74
C ARG A 48 1.72 2.24 -4.28
N ARG A 49 1.21 3.44 -4.00
CA ARG A 49 1.02 3.89 -2.62
C ARG A 49 0.00 3.03 -1.87
N GLY A 50 -1.11 2.68 -2.53
CA GLY A 50 -2.12 1.76 -1.98
C GLY A 50 -1.52 0.41 -1.60
N ALA A 51 -0.71 -0.19 -2.50
CA ALA A 51 -0.03 -1.45 -2.26
C ALA A 51 0.96 -1.37 -1.09
N THR A 52 1.73 -0.28 -1.00
CA THR A 52 2.69 -0.05 0.09
C THR A 52 1.98 0.08 1.44
N VAL A 53 0.93 0.91 1.52
CA VAL A 53 0.16 1.11 2.77
C VAL A 53 -0.48 -0.20 3.22
N LEU A 54 -1.12 -0.93 2.29
CA LEU A 54 -1.73 -2.22 2.61
C LEU A 54 -0.70 -3.22 3.14
N ALA A 55 0.45 -3.37 2.45
CA ALA A 55 1.52 -4.29 2.86
C ALA A 55 2.10 -3.94 4.24
N HIS A 56 2.28 -2.66 4.55
CA HIS A 56 2.79 -2.22 5.85
C HIS A 56 1.78 -2.40 6.99
N THR A 57 0.50 -2.59 6.68
CA THR A 57 -0.57 -2.63 7.68
C THR A 57 -1.08 -4.04 7.95
N VAL A 58 -1.22 -4.89 6.93
CA VAL A 58 -1.91 -6.20 7.07
C VAL A 58 -1.33 -7.11 8.14
N GLY A 59 -0.01 -7.04 8.38
CA GLY A 59 0.65 -7.84 9.41
C GLY A 59 0.24 -7.51 10.87
N TYR A 60 -0.40 -6.37 11.08
CA TYR A 60 -0.89 -5.90 12.39
C TYR A 60 -2.40 -6.06 12.56
N LEU A 61 -3.11 -6.46 11.48
CA LEU A 61 -4.56 -6.64 11.51
C LEU A 61 -4.93 -8.04 11.99
N PRO A 62 -6.15 -8.21 12.56
CA PRO A 62 -6.68 -9.54 12.81
C PRO A 62 -6.84 -10.30 11.49
N PRO A 63 -6.96 -11.67 11.53
CA PRO A 63 -7.34 -12.43 10.35
C PRO A 63 -8.61 -11.87 9.71
N ALA A 64 -8.53 -11.51 8.43
CA ALA A 64 -9.56 -10.75 7.75
C ALA A 64 -9.64 -11.08 6.25
N VAL A 65 -10.72 -10.64 5.61
CA VAL A 65 -10.75 -10.39 4.17
C VAL A 65 -10.29 -8.94 3.95
N HIS A 66 -9.18 -8.77 3.26
CA HIS A 66 -8.62 -7.45 2.96
C HIS A 66 -9.18 -6.90 1.64
N LEU A 67 -10.17 -6.02 1.73
CA LEU A 67 -10.74 -5.31 0.59
C LEU A 67 -9.89 -4.07 0.29
N ALA A 68 -9.27 -4.03 -0.89
CA ALA A 68 -8.49 -2.87 -1.32
C ALA A 68 -8.87 -2.46 -2.75
N VAL A 69 -9.20 -1.18 -2.92
CA VAL A 69 -9.67 -0.64 -4.20
C VAL A 69 -9.00 0.70 -4.49
N VAL A 70 -7.97 0.65 -5.32
CA VAL A 70 -7.37 1.78 -6.04
C VAL A 70 -7.36 1.35 -7.49
N ASP A 71 -8.30 1.85 -8.29
CA ASP A 71 -8.70 1.20 -9.54
C ASP A 71 -8.83 2.16 -10.73
N PRO A 72 -7.69 2.62 -11.29
CA PRO A 72 -7.71 3.45 -12.49
C PRO A 72 -8.27 2.72 -13.73
N GLY A 73 -8.37 1.38 -13.68
CA GLY A 73 -8.88 0.54 -14.76
C GLY A 73 -10.35 0.12 -14.61
N VAL A 74 -11.11 0.76 -13.71
CA VAL A 74 -12.55 0.44 -13.53
C VAL A 74 -13.32 0.54 -14.84
N GLY A 75 -14.20 -0.43 -15.11
CA GLY A 75 -15.03 -0.47 -16.34
C GLY A 75 -14.29 -0.88 -17.63
N THR A 76 -13.01 -1.25 -17.55
CA THR A 76 -12.23 -1.82 -18.67
C THR A 76 -12.18 -3.35 -18.61
N ALA A 77 -11.35 -3.98 -19.43
CA ALA A 77 -11.06 -5.42 -19.39
C ALA A 77 -10.21 -5.87 -18.18
N ARG A 78 -9.90 -4.96 -17.21
CA ARG A 78 -9.20 -5.29 -15.97
C ARG A 78 -10.02 -6.28 -15.15
N ARG A 79 -9.42 -7.43 -14.80
CA ARG A 79 -10.06 -8.45 -13.94
C ARG A 79 -10.24 -7.93 -12.52
N GLY A 80 -11.35 -8.26 -11.86
CA GLY A 80 -11.44 -8.29 -10.39
C GLY A 80 -10.93 -9.62 -9.90
N ILE A 81 -10.21 -9.66 -8.78
CA ILE A 81 -9.65 -10.90 -8.24
C ILE A 81 -9.90 -11.07 -6.74
N VAL A 82 -9.99 -12.33 -6.33
CA VAL A 82 -9.70 -12.76 -4.97
C VAL A 82 -8.37 -13.49 -4.97
N LEU A 83 -7.50 -13.10 -4.05
CA LEU A 83 -6.19 -13.68 -3.84
C LEU A 83 -6.18 -14.40 -2.48
N VAL A 84 -5.80 -15.67 -2.49
CA VAL A 84 -5.64 -16.50 -1.30
C VAL A 84 -4.19 -16.42 -0.86
N ALA A 85 -3.94 -15.85 0.31
CA ALA A 85 -2.62 -15.78 0.93
C ALA A 85 -2.46 -16.82 2.06
N GLY A 86 -1.30 -16.85 2.65
CA GLY A 86 -0.98 -17.78 3.74
C GLY A 86 -1.91 -17.63 4.95
N SER A 87 -2.27 -16.40 5.34
CA SER A 87 -3.05 -16.11 6.55
C SER A 87 -4.23 -15.16 6.32
N GLY A 88 -4.72 -14.99 5.08
CA GLY A 88 -5.87 -14.14 4.79
C GLY A 88 -6.28 -14.18 3.33
N LEU A 89 -7.37 -13.48 3.01
CA LEU A 89 -7.87 -13.30 1.66
C LEU A 89 -7.76 -11.82 1.29
N LEU A 90 -7.45 -11.53 0.02
CA LEU A 90 -7.41 -10.16 -0.49
C LEU A 90 -8.33 -10.04 -1.69
N VAL A 91 -9.11 -8.95 -1.76
CA VAL A 91 -10.09 -8.68 -2.81
C VAL A 91 -9.85 -7.32 -3.41
N GLY A 92 -9.84 -7.23 -4.73
CA GLY A 92 -9.67 -5.95 -5.42
C GLY A 92 -9.36 -6.11 -6.91
N PRO A 93 -8.92 -5.01 -7.57
CA PRO A 93 -8.53 -5.04 -8.96
C PRO A 93 -7.22 -5.79 -9.19
N ASP A 94 -7.14 -6.52 -10.30
CA ASP A 94 -5.90 -7.14 -10.78
C ASP A 94 -5.01 -6.11 -11.48
N ASN A 95 -4.33 -5.29 -10.67
CA ASN A 95 -3.45 -4.21 -11.12
C ASN A 95 -2.15 -4.12 -10.30
N GLY A 96 -1.85 -5.15 -9.50
CA GLY A 96 -0.67 -5.22 -8.65
C GLY A 96 -0.85 -4.69 -7.23
N LEU A 97 -2.01 -4.12 -6.90
CA LEU A 97 -2.33 -3.56 -5.57
C LEU A 97 -2.18 -4.59 -4.44
N LEU A 98 -2.64 -5.82 -4.64
CA LEU A 98 -2.81 -6.82 -3.60
C LEU A 98 -1.55 -7.66 -3.31
N LEU A 99 -0.69 -7.83 -4.31
CA LEU A 99 0.42 -8.79 -4.24
C LEU A 99 1.45 -8.49 -3.13
N PRO A 100 1.88 -7.23 -2.90
CA PRO A 100 2.81 -6.94 -1.81
C PRO A 100 2.27 -7.30 -0.42
N ALA A 101 0.98 -7.10 -0.20
CA ALA A 101 0.32 -7.50 1.05
C ALA A 101 0.20 -9.02 1.18
N ALA A 102 -0.05 -9.72 0.06
CA ALA A 102 -0.09 -11.17 0.06
C ALA A 102 1.25 -11.80 0.46
N GLU A 103 2.38 -11.22 0.04
CA GLU A 103 3.72 -11.67 0.46
C GLU A 103 3.90 -11.54 1.99
N VAL A 104 3.44 -10.44 2.58
CA VAL A 104 3.45 -10.26 4.05
C VAL A 104 2.57 -11.29 4.76
N LEU A 105 1.44 -11.67 4.15
CA LEU A 105 0.51 -12.67 4.67
C LEU A 105 0.94 -14.13 4.40
N GLY A 106 2.19 -14.37 4.05
CA GLY A 106 2.75 -15.72 3.86
C GLY A 106 2.72 -16.24 2.43
N GLY A 107 2.67 -15.32 1.46
CA GLY A 107 2.76 -15.60 0.03
C GLY A 107 1.43 -15.98 -0.62
N VAL A 108 1.42 -15.90 -1.95
CA VAL A 108 0.27 -16.24 -2.79
C VAL A 108 0.11 -17.75 -2.90
N ARG A 109 -1.06 -18.29 -2.57
CA ARG A 109 -1.41 -19.72 -2.72
C ARG A 109 -2.29 -19.99 -3.93
N ALA A 110 -3.26 -19.10 -4.19
CA ALA A 110 -4.15 -19.17 -5.34
C ALA A 110 -4.71 -17.79 -5.67
N VAL A 111 -5.14 -17.60 -6.90
CA VAL A 111 -5.86 -16.39 -7.36
C VAL A 111 -7.03 -16.84 -8.21
N TYR A 112 -8.19 -16.22 -8.01
CA TYR A 112 -9.39 -16.47 -8.79
C TYR A 112 -9.99 -15.17 -9.29
N GLU A 113 -10.53 -15.19 -10.50
CA GLU A 113 -11.25 -14.05 -11.05
C GLU A 113 -12.63 -13.90 -10.41
N LEU A 114 -13.08 -12.68 -10.21
CA LEU A 114 -14.43 -12.37 -9.73
C LEU A 114 -15.40 -12.31 -10.92
N ALA A 115 -15.62 -13.45 -11.58
CA ALA A 115 -16.45 -13.57 -12.77
C ALA A 115 -17.87 -14.08 -12.47
N ASN A 116 -18.14 -14.62 -11.28
CA ASN A 116 -19.44 -15.17 -10.92
C ASN A 116 -20.38 -14.06 -10.44
N GLU A 117 -21.33 -13.69 -11.29
CA GLU A 117 -22.32 -12.63 -11.02
C GLU A 117 -23.20 -12.90 -9.79
N ARG A 118 -23.30 -14.15 -9.31
CA ARG A 118 -24.02 -14.50 -8.07
C ARG A 118 -23.51 -13.75 -6.84
N TYR A 119 -22.24 -13.39 -6.85
CA TYR A 119 -21.56 -12.72 -5.74
C TYR A 119 -21.32 -11.22 -6.00
N GLN A 120 -22.04 -10.66 -6.97
CA GLN A 120 -22.05 -9.24 -7.33
C GLN A 120 -23.42 -8.63 -7.06
N LEU A 121 -23.53 -7.31 -7.13
CA LEU A 121 -24.87 -6.69 -7.16
C LEU A 121 -25.54 -6.93 -8.52
N PRO A 122 -26.89 -6.99 -8.57
CA PRO A 122 -27.61 -7.26 -9.82
C PRO A 122 -27.32 -6.27 -10.94
N ASP A 123 -27.11 -5.00 -10.59
CA ASP A 123 -26.83 -3.91 -11.54
C ASP A 123 -25.40 -3.40 -11.30
N VAL A 124 -24.42 -3.90 -12.05
CA VAL A 124 -23.03 -3.50 -11.97
C VAL A 124 -22.78 -2.23 -12.77
N SER A 125 -22.40 -1.15 -12.09
CA SER A 125 -22.01 0.12 -12.71
C SER A 125 -20.62 0.01 -13.35
N MET A 126 -20.42 0.62 -14.49
CA MET A 126 -19.13 0.66 -15.18
C MET A 126 -18.08 1.50 -14.44
N THR A 127 -18.45 2.27 -13.42
CA THR A 127 -17.56 3.21 -12.72
C THR A 127 -17.46 2.98 -11.23
N PHE A 128 -18.15 1.97 -10.67
CA PHE A 128 -18.13 1.75 -9.23
C PHE A 128 -18.08 0.26 -8.84
N HIS A 129 -17.09 -0.46 -9.37
CA HIS A 129 -16.87 -1.87 -9.04
C HIS A 129 -16.53 -2.08 -7.55
N GLY A 130 -16.04 -1.07 -6.86
CA GLY A 130 -15.85 -1.12 -5.40
C GLY A 130 -17.11 -1.50 -4.65
N ARG A 131 -18.24 -0.89 -5.02
CA ARG A 131 -19.56 -1.15 -4.45
C ARG A 131 -20.20 -2.42 -5.02
N ASP A 132 -20.10 -2.61 -6.35
CA ASP A 132 -20.95 -3.56 -7.05
C ASP A 132 -20.34 -4.95 -7.20
N VAL A 133 -18.99 -5.04 -7.16
CA VAL A 133 -18.22 -6.28 -7.35
C VAL A 133 -17.40 -6.61 -6.10
N PHE A 134 -16.56 -5.68 -5.63
CA PHE A 134 -15.58 -6.00 -4.61
C PHE A 134 -16.16 -6.07 -3.19
N ALA A 135 -17.04 -5.14 -2.82
CA ALA A 135 -17.68 -5.15 -1.51
C ALA A 135 -18.56 -6.40 -1.28
N PRO A 136 -19.46 -6.79 -2.20
CA PRO A 136 -20.23 -8.02 -2.04
C PRO A 136 -19.33 -9.26 -2.05
N ALA A 137 -18.29 -9.33 -2.90
CA ALA A 137 -17.34 -10.45 -2.89
C ALA A 137 -16.62 -10.57 -1.53
N ALA A 138 -16.14 -9.47 -0.96
CA ALA A 138 -15.50 -9.48 0.35
C ALA A 138 -16.45 -9.96 1.47
N ALA A 139 -17.73 -9.55 1.41
CA ALA A 139 -18.74 -9.97 2.38
C ALA A 139 -19.02 -11.49 2.27
N HIS A 140 -19.21 -12.02 1.07
CA HIS A 140 -19.44 -13.45 0.85
C HIS A 140 -18.25 -14.31 1.26
N LEU A 141 -17.01 -13.84 0.98
CA LEU A 141 -15.79 -14.49 1.45
C LEU A 141 -15.71 -14.51 2.97
N ALA A 142 -16.08 -13.42 3.64
CA ALA A 142 -16.13 -13.37 5.10
C ALA A 142 -17.14 -14.36 5.69
N LEU A 143 -18.26 -14.59 5.01
CA LEU A 143 -19.25 -15.65 5.34
C LEU A 143 -18.77 -17.05 5.02
N GLY A 144 -17.57 -17.24 4.47
CA GLY A 144 -16.96 -18.54 4.23
C GLY A 144 -17.24 -19.15 2.86
N VAL A 145 -17.73 -18.38 1.89
CA VAL A 145 -17.78 -18.83 0.49
C VAL A 145 -16.36 -19.13 0.02
N GLU A 146 -16.18 -20.28 -0.62
CA GLU A 146 -14.85 -20.69 -1.08
C GLU A 146 -14.36 -19.83 -2.24
N PRO A 147 -13.10 -19.36 -2.24
CA PRO A 147 -12.57 -18.48 -3.27
C PRO A 147 -12.73 -19.01 -4.71
N ALA A 148 -12.67 -20.32 -4.90
CA ALA A 148 -12.84 -20.95 -6.22
C ALA A 148 -14.27 -20.84 -6.78
N GLU A 149 -15.27 -20.49 -5.97
CA GLU A 149 -16.64 -20.30 -6.43
C GLU A 149 -16.83 -18.95 -7.16
N PHE A 150 -15.91 -18.01 -7.00
CA PHE A 150 -15.99 -16.68 -7.62
C PHE A 150 -15.64 -16.69 -9.10
N GLY A 151 -14.93 -17.71 -9.59
CA GLY A 151 -14.61 -17.83 -11.02
C GLY A 151 -13.35 -18.64 -11.30
N PRO A 152 -12.82 -18.55 -12.52
CA PRO A 152 -11.66 -19.32 -12.94
C PRO A 152 -10.39 -18.92 -12.20
N ALA A 153 -9.45 -19.88 -12.09
CA ALA A 153 -8.13 -19.60 -11.57
C ALA A 153 -7.32 -18.67 -12.49
N VAL A 154 -6.60 -17.73 -11.87
CA VAL A 154 -5.71 -16.77 -12.55
C VAL A 154 -4.28 -17.17 -12.28
N THR A 155 -3.51 -17.46 -13.33
CA THR A 155 -2.11 -17.91 -13.23
C THR A 155 -1.11 -16.78 -13.46
N ASP A 156 -1.58 -15.64 -13.98
CA ASP A 156 -0.79 -14.49 -14.41
C ASP A 156 -1.28 -13.17 -13.76
N PRO A 157 -1.42 -13.08 -12.43
CA PRO A 157 -1.85 -11.84 -11.81
C PRO A 157 -0.86 -10.71 -12.08
N VAL A 158 -1.40 -9.51 -12.33
CA VAL A 158 -0.59 -8.32 -12.63
C VAL A 158 0.32 -7.97 -11.46
N ARG A 159 1.59 -7.69 -11.76
CA ARG A 159 2.60 -7.26 -10.79
C ARG A 159 3.04 -5.83 -11.04
N LEU A 160 3.17 -5.07 -9.99
CA LEU A 160 3.86 -3.77 -10.08
C LEU A 160 5.37 -4.02 -10.32
N PRO A 161 6.03 -3.20 -11.14
CA PRO A 161 7.49 -3.21 -11.20
C PRO A 161 8.06 -3.02 -9.79
N PRO A 162 9.08 -3.79 -9.38
CA PRO A 162 9.70 -3.60 -8.08
C PRO A 162 10.32 -2.19 -8.02
N PRO A 163 10.19 -1.49 -6.89
CA PRO A 163 10.89 -0.23 -6.71
C PRO A 163 12.38 -0.48 -6.64
N HIS A 164 13.17 0.42 -7.20
CA HIS A 164 14.61 0.22 -7.28
C HIS A 164 15.36 0.92 -6.14
N SER A 165 16.49 0.32 -5.77
CA SER A 165 17.47 0.87 -4.86
C SER A 165 18.84 0.30 -5.22
N VAL A 166 19.87 1.13 -5.25
CA VAL A 166 21.23 0.72 -5.58
C VAL A 166 22.25 1.53 -4.80
N VAL A 167 23.29 0.86 -4.29
CA VAL A 167 24.48 1.49 -3.74
C VAL A 167 25.60 1.31 -4.74
N ALA A 168 26.17 2.41 -5.24
CA ALA A 168 27.28 2.40 -6.17
C ALA A 168 28.10 3.69 -6.03
N ASP A 169 29.39 3.62 -6.25
CA ASP A 169 30.30 4.78 -6.26
C ASP A 169 30.17 5.68 -5.00
N GLY A 170 29.91 5.08 -3.83
CA GLY A 170 29.76 5.80 -2.56
C GLY A 170 28.48 6.59 -2.42
N GLN A 171 27.44 6.24 -3.18
CA GLN A 171 26.11 6.84 -3.10
C GLN A 171 25.02 5.78 -3.10
N LEU A 172 23.96 6.04 -2.34
CA LEU A 172 22.72 5.30 -2.37
C LEU A 172 21.71 6.07 -3.23
N THR A 173 21.25 5.47 -4.33
CA THR A 173 20.16 5.99 -5.15
C THR A 173 18.94 5.10 -4.96
N SER A 174 17.82 5.67 -4.58
CA SER A 174 16.61 4.91 -4.26
C SER A 174 15.34 5.64 -4.64
N GLU A 175 14.38 4.88 -5.17
CA GLU A 175 13.05 5.38 -5.53
C GLU A 175 12.25 5.77 -4.29
N ILE A 176 11.51 6.89 -4.38
CA ILE A 176 10.50 7.26 -3.38
C ILE A 176 9.30 6.33 -3.52
N ILE A 177 9.01 5.55 -2.47
CA ILE A 177 7.85 4.64 -2.42
C ILE A 177 6.64 5.24 -1.71
N GLY A 178 6.83 6.38 -1.04
CA GLY A 178 5.75 7.10 -0.39
C GLY A 178 6.20 8.34 0.36
N VAL A 179 5.23 9.20 0.63
CA VAL A 179 5.36 10.34 1.53
C VAL A 179 4.24 10.25 2.53
N ASP A 180 4.56 10.30 3.81
CA ASP A 180 3.55 10.25 4.86
C ASP A 180 2.88 11.63 5.08
N ARG A 181 1.91 11.69 6.01
CA ARG A 181 1.19 12.91 6.34
C ARG A 181 2.09 14.01 6.93
N PHE A 182 3.19 13.63 7.55
CA PHE A 182 4.15 14.56 8.16
C PHE A 182 5.17 15.09 7.14
N GLY A 183 5.15 14.56 5.91
CA GLY A 183 6.10 14.91 4.86
C GLY A 183 7.40 14.11 4.92
N ASN A 184 7.45 13.01 5.68
CA ASN A 184 8.59 12.10 5.64
C ASN A 184 8.59 11.34 4.32
N VAL A 185 9.75 11.29 3.66
CA VAL A 185 9.95 10.63 2.37
C VAL A 185 10.48 9.23 2.60
N GLN A 186 9.70 8.21 2.28
CA GLN A 186 10.06 6.81 2.42
C GLN A 186 10.68 6.30 1.12
N LEU A 187 11.82 5.63 1.23
CA LEU A 187 12.60 5.10 0.10
C LEU A 187 12.43 3.58 -0.06
N ALA A 188 12.70 3.08 -1.26
CA ALA A 188 12.75 1.64 -1.52
C ALA A 188 13.88 0.95 -0.74
N ALA A 189 14.95 1.66 -0.46
CA ALA A 189 16.09 1.19 0.32
C ALA A 189 15.69 0.73 1.73
N GLY A 190 16.38 -0.30 2.21
CA GLY A 190 16.29 -0.78 3.57
C GLY A 190 17.59 -0.56 4.37
N PRO A 191 17.67 -1.11 5.59
CA PRO A 191 18.86 -1.00 6.44
C PRO A 191 20.14 -1.55 5.81
N ALA A 192 20.01 -2.56 4.94
CA ALA A 192 21.16 -3.19 4.29
C ALA A 192 21.88 -2.22 3.35
N GLU A 193 21.14 -1.49 2.52
CA GLU A 193 21.70 -0.52 1.59
C GLU A 193 22.27 0.70 2.33
N LEU A 194 21.65 1.11 3.44
CA LEU A 194 22.20 2.17 4.28
C LEU A 194 23.53 1.75 4.92
N ALA A 195 23.63 0.51 5.37
CA ALA A 195 24.87 -0.06 5.90
C ALA A 195 25.95 -0.23 4.81
N GLU A 196 25.57 -0.64 3.60
CA GLU A 196 26.47 -0.76 2.45
C GLU A 196 27.04 0.59 2.03
N LEU A 197 26.27 1.70 2.15
CA LEU A 197 26.75 3.06 1.95
C LEU A 197 27.84 3.44 2.98
N GLY A 198 27.96 2.68 4.08
CA GLY A 198 29.02 2.85 5.09
C GLY A 198 28.78 4.00 6.04
N VAL A 199 27.55 4.48 6.16
CA VAL A 199 27.18 5.55 7.10
C VAL A 199 26.67 5.00 8.43
N ARG A 200 26.84 5.79 9.50
CA ARG A 200 26.48 5.45 10.88
C ARG A 200 25.70 6.61 11.52
N PRO A 201 24.93 6.35 12.57
CA PRO A 201 24.32 7.42 13.36
C PRO A 201 25.35 8.49 13.77
N GLY A 202 25.01 9.75 13.49
CA GLY A 202 25.87 10.92 13.68
C GLY A 202 26.63 11.36 12.42
N ASP A 203 26.73 10.55 11.39
CA ASP A 203 27.40 10.94 10.15
C ASP A 203 26.58 11.99 9.40
N HIS A 204 27.28 12.97 8.84
CA HIS A 204 26.69 13.92 7.92
C HIS A 204 26.56 13.31 6.53
N VAL A 205 25.42 13.58 5.88
CA VAL A 205 25.12 13.12 4.53
C VAL A 205 24.52 14.24 3.71
N ARG A 206 24.66 14.13 2.42
CA ARG A 206 24.00 15.01 1.46
C ARG A 206 22.87 14.25 0.76
N VAL A 207 21.67 14.79 0.83
CA VAL A 207 20.48 14.22 0.25
C VAL A 207 20.07 15.06 -0.94
N ARG A 208 20.01 14.46 -2.12
CA ARG A 208 19.65 15.12 -3.37
C ARG A 208 18.39 14.49 -3.97
N HIS A 209 17.48 15.35 -4.40
CA HIS A 209 16.33 14.96 -5.20
C HIS A 209 16.16 16.01 -6.33
N SER A 210 16.16 15.58 -7.59
CA SER A 210 16.07 16.49 -8.74
C SER A 210 17.11 17.62 -8.66
N ARG A 211 16.67 18.85 -8.48
CA ARG A 211 17.53 20.05 -8.36
C ARG A 211 17.78 20.48 -6.91
N SER A 212 17.08 19.87 -5.96
CA SER A 212 17.24 20.17 -4.55
C SER A 212 18.36 19.33 -3.94
N THR A 213 19.18 19.96 -3.12
CA THR A 213 20.23 19.30 -2.35
C THR A 213 20.18 19.85 -0.93
N VAL A 214 20.12 19.00 0.05
CA VAL A 214 20.01 19.36 1.46
C VAL A 214 21.01 18.52 2.27
N ASP A 215 21.76 19.17 3.14
CA ASP A 215 22.62 18.46 4.08
C ASP A 215 21.77 17.89 5.22
N GLY A 216 22.10 16.69 5.67
CA GLY A 216 21.39 15.98 6.71
C GLY A 216 22.32 15.18 7.59
N THR A 217 21.75 14.53 8.59
CA THR A 217 22.47 13.66 9.51
C THR A 217 21.78 12.29 9.57
N VAL A 218 22.55 11.23 9.64
CA VAL A 218 22.02 9.88 9.90
C VAL A 218 21.72 9.74 11.39
N GLY A 219 20.54 9.24 11.74
CA GLY A 219 20.15 9.05 13.13
C GLY A 219 19.11 7.96 13.30
N GLY A 220 18.65 7.75 14.52
CA GLY A 220 17.62 6.76 14.87
C GLY A 220 16.25 7.39 15.16
N THR A 221 16.24 8.68 15.55
CA THR A 221 15.02 9.38 15.94
C THR A 221 15.07 10.87 15.58
N PHE A 222 13.89 11.50 15.46
CA PHE A 222 13.79 12.93 15.16
C PHE A 222 14.58 13.82 16.12
N GLY A 223 14.69 13.41 17.39
CA GLY A 223 15.44 14.14 18.42
C GLY A 223 16.96 14.13 18.25
N ASP A 224 17.52 13.32 17.36
CA ASP A 224 18.96 13.26 17.11
C ASP A 224 19.47 14.45 16.29
N VAL A 225 18.57 15.26 15.72
CA VAL A 225 18.90 16.46 14.96
C VAL A 225 18.16 17.68 15.49
N PRO A 226 18.70 18.90 15.35
CA PRO A 226 18.00 20.11 15.72
C PRO A 226 16.69 20.30 14.96
N SER A 227 15.76 21.10 15.52
CA SER A 227 14.55 21.51 14.82
C SER A 227 14.87 22.17 13.48
N GLY A 228 14.17 21.77 12.43
CA GLY A 228 14.38 22.20 11.04
C GLY A 228 15.50 21.45 10.31
N ALA A 229 16.28 20.59 10.97
CA ALA A 229 17.34 19.83 10.33
C ALA A 229 16.82 18.52 9.71
N LEU A 230 17.48 18.10 8.63
CA LEU A 230 17.15 16.88 7.91
C LEU A 230 17.81 15.66 8.55
N LEU A 231 17.03 14.61 8.70
CA LEU A 231 17.38 13.31 9.25
C LEU A 231 17.23 12.23 8.18
N VAL A 232 18.23 11.35 8.07
CA VAL A 232 18.12 10.07 7.37
C VAL A 232 18.09 8.97 8.40
N HIS A 233 17.05 8.13 8.40
CA HIS A 233 16.88 7.08 9.40
C HIS A 233 16.19 5.85 8.82
N VAL A 234 16.13 4.77 9.58
CA VAL A 234 15.27 3.62 9.28
C VAL A 234 13.95 3.82 10.02
N ASP A 235 12.85 3.82 9.27
CA ASP A 235 11.51 4.02 9.81
C ASP A 235 10.91 2.76 10.45
N SER A 236 9.68 2.88 10.97
CA SER A 236 8.96 1.77 11.61
C SER A 236 8.55 0.65 10.64
N ALA A 237 8.60 0.89 9.33
CA ALA A 237 8.35 -0.10 8.29
C ALA A 237 9.65 -0.81 7.84
N GLY A 238 10.80 -0.48 8.46
CA GLY A 238 12.10 -1.03 8.10
C GLY A 238 12.65 -0.47 6.79
N ARG A 239 12.25 0.74 6.40
CA ARG A 239 12.73 1.42 5.20
C ARG A 239 13.58 2.63 5.55
N VAL A 240 14.54 2.94 4.67
CA VAL A 240 15.24 4.22 4.77
C VAL A 240 14.24 5.35 4.51
N ALA A 241 14.21 6.29 5.41
CA ALA A 241 13.35 7.48 5.30
C ALA A 241 14.16 8.75 5.48
N VAL A 242 13.73 9.79 4.79
CA VAL A 242 14.23 11.16 4.94
C VAL A 242 13.15 11.99 5.62
N ALA A 243 13.50 12.60 6.73
CA ALA A 243 12.59 13.41 7.53
C ALA A 243 13.19 14.78 7.85
N VAL A 244 12.37 15.72 8.31
CA VAL A 244 12.81 16.98 8.88
C VAL A 244 12.24 17.11 10.29
N ASN A 245 13.07 17.31 11.29
CA ASN A 245 12.60 17.49 12.66
C ASN A 245 11.71 18.75 12.77
N GLY A 246 10.40 18.55 12.97
CA GLY A 246 9.41 19.65 13.02
C GLY A 246 9.07 20.29 11.67
N GLY A 247 9.36 19.60 10.55
CA GLY A 247 9.09 20.08 9.18
C GLY A 247 8.76 18.95 8.22
N SER A 248 8.79 19.25 6.91
CA SER A 248 8.49 18.34 5.81
C SER A 248 9.72 18.11 4.93
N ALA A 249 10.20 16.87 4.87
CA ALA A 249 11.28 16.49 3.96
C ALA A 249 10.84 16.56 2.49
N ALA A 250 9.57 16.25 2.20
CA ALA A 250 9.02 16.35 0.84
C ALA A 250 9.03 17.80 0.33
N GLU A 251 8.83 18.78 1.20
CA GLU A 251 8.96 20.20 0.86
C GLU A 251 10.43 20.60 0.70
N ALA A 252 11.29 20.22 1.65
CA ALA A 252 12.73 20.51 1.60
C ALA A 252 13.40 19.95 0.33
N LEU A 253 13.00 18.73 -0.07
CA LEU A 253 13.49 18.07 -1.28
C LEU A 253 12.73 18.46 -2.55
N SER A 254 11.65 19.23 -2.43
CA SER A 254 10.78 19.63 -3.56
C SER A 254 10.28 18.44 -4.37
N GLY A 255 9.90 17.33 -3.70
CA GLY A 255 9.46 16.13 -4.40
C GLY A 255 8.76 15.06 -3.58
N ARG A 256 7.90 14.34 -4.29
CA ARG A 256 7.12 13.20 -3.75
C ARG A 256 7.28 11.93 -4.57
N PHE A 257 7.95 12.00 -5.71
CA PHE A 257 8.15 10.90 -6.66
C PHE A 257 9.55 10.99 -7.26
N GLY A 258 10.03 9.88 -7.82
CA GLY A 258 11.35 9.79 -8.43
C GLY A 258 12.42 9.33 -7.46
N ASP A 259 13.68 9.62 -7.78
CA ASP A 259 14.83 9.10 -7.05
C ASP A 259 15.41 10.12 -6.09
N VAL A 260 15.77 9.63 -4.93
CA VAL A 260 16.61 10.32 -3.96
C VAL A 260 18.00 9.69 -3.99
N THR A 261 19.03 10.53 -4.03
CA THR A 261 20.44 10.11 -3.89
C THR A 261 20.97 10.59 -2.55
N ILE A 262 21.60 9.68 -1.80
CA ILE A 262 22.25 9.97 -0.52
C ILE A 262 23.74 9.71 -0.66
N THR A 263 24.58 10.69 -0.33
CA THR A 263 26.04 10.62 -0.35
C THR A 263 26.59 11.00 1.01
N ARG A 264 27.75 10.46 1.33
CA ARG A 264 28.52 10.85 2.52
C ARG A 264 29.20 12.20 2.34
#